data_6759da11d9e79bbacb23afa92135fb8d
#
_entry.id   6759da11d9e79bbacb23afa92135fb8d
#
_cell.length_a   1.000
_cell.length_b   1.000
_cell.length_c   1.000
_cell.angle_alpha   90.00
_cell.angle_beta   90.00
_cell.angle_gamma   90.00
#
_symmetry.space_group_name_H-M   'P 1'
#
loop_
_entity.id
_entity.type
_entity.pdbx_description
1 polymer ?
#
loop_
_entity_poly.entity_id
_entity_poly.type
_entity_poly.pdbx_seq_one_letter_code
_entity_poly.pdbx_strand_id
1 'polypeptide(L)'
;VNRIRQVQPMIGQAWTGRHVVLLHCTNNNQLIEVYKSFHAPIEPPRQNCAETLSQLLSIGYKIQAITAISPTQIQYFLVLE
;
A
#
# COMPACT_ATOMS: atom_id res chain seq x y z
N VAL A 1 17.16 -14.34 8.84
CA VAL A 1 17.10 -14.25 8.69
C VAL A 1 17.13 -14.17 8.79
N ASN A 2 17.44 -14.21 8.60
CA ASN A 2 17.65 -14.19 8.54
C ASN A 2 17.79 -14.01 8.55
N ARG A 3 17.85 -13.78 8.36
CA ARG A 3 18.08 -13.70 8.32
C ARG A 3 18.08 -13.35 8.20
N ILE A 4 18.48 -13.30 8.18
CA ILE A 4 18.59 -12.95 8.03
C ILE A 4 18.47 -12.72 7.89
N ARG A 5 18.36 -12.71 7.71
CA ARG A 5 18.53 -12.34 7.40
C ARG A 5 18.74 -11.69 7.58
N GLN A 6 18.95 -11.43 7.33
CA GLN A 6 19.55 -10.93 7.41
C GLN A 6 19.63 -10.30 7.31
N VAL A 7 19.64 -9.97 7.36
CA VAL A 7 19.99 -9.17 7.05
C VAL A 7 20.81 -8.38 6.62
N GLN A 8 20.90 -8.55 6.21
CA GLN A 8 21.95 -7.75 5.69
C GLN A 8 21.47 -6.66 4.77
N PRO A 9 22.19 -5.56 4.64
CA PRO A 9 21.67 -4.44 3.85
C PRO A 9 21.55 -4.80 2.38
N MET A 10 20.51 -4.24 1.73
CA MET A 10 20.24 -4.46 0.33
C MET A 10 20.73 -3.28 -0.50
N ILE A 11 21.96 -2.89 -0.32
CA ILE A 11 22.53 -1.71 -0.97
C ILE A 11 22.56 -1.95 -2.48
N GLY A 12 21.93 -1.05 -3.23
CA GLY A 12 21.93 -1.12 -4.68
C GLY A 12 21.00 -2.15 -5.26
N GLN A 13 20.19 -2.80 -4.44
CA GLN A 13 19.29 -3.85 -4.88
C GLN A 13 17.84 -3.46 -4.61
N ALA A 14 16.93 -3.89 -5.48
CA ALA A 14 15.51 -3.72 -5.24
C ALA A 14 15.08 -4.64 -4.09
N TRP A 15 14.14 -4.17 -3.31
CA TRP A 15 13.54 -4.96 -2.25
C TRP A 15 12.70 -6.06 -2.90
N THR A 16 12.91 -7.31 -2.52
CA THR A 16 12.22 -8.44 -3.12
C THR A 16 11.18 -9.06 -2.19
N GLY A 17 11.00 -8.50 -0.99
CA GLY A 17 9.98 -8.98 -0.08
C GLY A 17 8.61 -8.40 -0.40
N ARG A 18 7.70 -8.56 0.54
CA ARG A 18 6.36 -8.02 0.38
C ARG A 18 6.36 -6.52 0.53
N HIS A 19 5.47 -5.88 -0.21
CA HIS A 19 5.26 -4.43 -0.12
C HIS A 19 3.88 -4.16 0.45
N VAL A 20 3.78 -3.13 1.27
CA VAL A 20 2.53 -2.80 1.96
C VAL A 20 2.13 -1.38 1.63
N VAL A 21 0.85 -1.19 1.37
CA VAL A 21 0.25 0.12 1.19
C VAL A 21 -0.97 0.22 2.10
N LEU A 22 -1.05 1.32 2.84
CA LEU A 22 -2.23 1.67 3.64
C LEU A 22 -2.87 2.86 2.98
N LEU A 23 -4.10 2.70 2.54
CA LEU A 23 -4.83 3.73 1.80
C LEU A 23 -5.98 4.22 2.66
N HIS A 24 -6.00 5.52 2.94
CA HIS A 24 -7.06 6.14 3.74
C HIS A 24 -7.99 6.93 2.83
N CYS A 25 -9.26 6.59 2.86
CA CYS A 25 -10.29 7.19 2.01
C CYS A 25 -11.46 7.65 2.83
N THR A 26 -12.20 8.62 2.30
CA THR A 26 -13.49 9.00 2.88
C THR A 26 -14.60 8.14 2.31
N ASN A 27 -15.78 8.22 2.95
CA ASN A 27 -16.97 7.53 2.44
C ASN A 27 -17.43 8.09 1.10
N ASN A 28 -16.94 9.26 0.71
CA ASN A 28 -17.32 9.92 -0.54
C ASN A 28 -16.28 9.69 -1.64
N ASN A 29 -15.50 8.63 -1.53
CA ASN A 29 -14.55 8.24 -2.57
C ASN A 29 -13.41 9.25 -2.75
N GLN A 30 -13.06 9.99 -1.70
CA GLN A 30 -11.93 10.91 -1.74
C GLN A 30 -10.74 10.28 -1.05
N LEU A 31 -9.57 10.41 -1.68
CA LEU A 31 -8.34 9.93 -1.09
C LEU A 31 -7.83 10.96 -0.09
N ILE A 32 -7.54 10.50 1.13
CA ILE A 32 -7.01 11.36 2.19
C ILE A 32 -5.49 11.24 2.25
N GLU A 33 -4.99 10.00 2.34
CA GLU A 33 -3.58 9.76 2.56
C GLU A 33 -3.19 8.39 2.07
N VAL A 34 -1.93 8.25 1.65
CA VAL A 34 -1.35 6.97 1.25
C VAL A 34 -0.08 6.77 2.06
N TYR A 35 -0.02 5.67 2.79
CA TYR A 35 1.18 5.24 3.49
C TYR A 35 1.70 3.98 2.81
N LYS A 36 3.01 3.90 2.61
CA LYS A 36 3.57 2.75 1.92
C LYS A 36 4.90 2.36 2.55
N SER A 37 5.27 1.10 2.39
CA SER A 37 6.60 0.66 2.74
C SER A 37 7.62 1.31 1.79
N PHE A 38 8.88 1.39 2.22
CA PHE A 38 9.88 2.22 1.53
C PHE A 38 10.05 1.90 0.05
N HIS A 39 9.99 0.63 -0.30
CA HIS A 39 10.28 0.23 -1.68
C HIS A 39 9.02 -0.20 -2.44
N ALA A 40 7.85 0.10 -1.89
CA ALA A 40 6.60 -0.29 -2.53
C ALA A 40 6.44 0.44 -3.86
N PRO A 41 6.27 -0.29 -4.97
CA PRO A 41 6.08 0.35 -6.27
C PRO A 41 4.65 0.85 -6.38
N ILE A 42 4.50 2.16 -6.45
CA ILE A 42 3.20 2.77 -6.71
C ILE A 42 3.39 3.94 -7.65
N GLU A 43 2.32 4.25 -8.39
CA GLU A 43 2.28 5.47 -9.18
C GLU A 43 1.75 6.61 -8.31
N PRO A 44 1.92 7.85 -8.72
CA PRO A 44 1.36 8.97 -7.96
C PRO A 44 -0.12 8.75 -7.73
N PRO A 45 -0.60 8.91 -6.49
CA PRO A 45 -2.00 8.65 -6.19
C PRO A 45 -2.91 9.69 -6.85
N ARG A 46 -4.12 9.25 -7.18
CA ARG A 46 -5.16 10.13 -7.70
C ARG A 46 -5.97 10.68 -6.54
N GLN A 47 -6.74 11.72 -6.80
CA GLN A 47 -7.62 12.28 -5.77
C GLN A 47 -8.76 11.34 -5.43
N ASN A 48 -9.11 10.48 -6.35
CA ASN A 48 -10.23 9.58 -6.24
C ASN A 48 -9.75 8.25 -5.67
N CYS A 49 -10.42 7.77 -4.63
CA CYS A 49 -10.02 6.53 -3.96
C CYS A 49 -10.15 5.32 -4.88
N ALA A 50 -11.24 5.24 -5.64
CA ALA A 50 -11.46 4.11 -6.52
C ALA A 50 -10.41 4.04 -7.63
N GLU A 51 -10.00 5.18 -8.16
CA GLU A 51 -8.94 5.23 -9.17
C GLU A 51 -7.61 4.76 -8.60
N THR A 52 -7.28 5.23 -7.40
CA THR A 52 -6.04 4.83 -6.75
C THR A 52 -6.04 3.33 -6.45
N LEU A 53 -7.16 2.80 -5.97
CA LEU A 53 -7.31 1.38 -5.75
C LEU A 53 -7.15 0.60 -7.06
N SER A 54 -7.77 1.09 -8.12
CA SER A 54 -7.67 0.44 -9.42
C SER A 54 -6.23 0.35 -9.89
N GLN A 55 -5.46 1.42 -9.72
CA GLN A 55 -4.06 1.41 -10.08
C GLN A 55 -3.27 0.40 -9.27
N LEU A 56 -3.49 0.37 -7.95
CA LEU A 56 -2.76 -0.56 -7.09
C LEU A 56 -3.11 -2.00 -7.42
N LEU A 57 -4.38 -2.29 -7.62
CA LEU A 57 -4.80 -3.64 -7.99
C LEU A 57 -4.23 -4.06 -9.35
N SER A 58 -4.11 -3.11 -10.27
CA SER A 58 -3.56 -3.40 -11.61
C SER A 58 -2.08 -3.73 -11.56
N ILE A 59 -1.35 -3.19 -10.59
CA ILE A 59 0.07 -3.50 -10.42
C ILE A 59 0.26 -4.86 -9.76
N GLY A 60 -0.77 -5.38 -9.10
CA GLY A 60 -0.68 -6.68 -8.45
C GLY A 60 -0.94 -6.66 -6.96
N TYR A 61 -1.25 -5.50 -6.38
CA TYR A 61 -1.61 -5.45 -4.97
C TYR A 61 -2.93 -6.16 -4.74
N LYS A 62 -3.06 -6.73 -3.56
CA LYS A 62 -4.29 -7.38 -3.12
C LYS A 62 -4.77 -6.77 -1.82
N ILE A 63 -6.07 -6.54 -1.71
CA ILE A 63 -6.66 -6.03 -0.49
C ILE A 63 -6.69 -7.15 0.54
N GLN A 64 -6.02 -6.95 1.66
CA GLN A 64 -5.98 -7.93 2.74
C GLN A 64 -6.99 -7.62 3.82
N ALA A 65 -7.29 -6.35 4.05
CA ALA A 65 -8.23 -5.96 5.08
C ALA A 65 -8.79 -4.58 4.78
N ILE A 66 -10.01 -4.34 5.23
CA ILE A 66 -10.67 -3.05 5.13
C ILE A 66 -11.16 -2.71 6.53
N THR A 67 -10.74 -1.56 7.06
CA THR A 67 -11.05 -1.17 8.43
C THR A 67 -11.62 0.22 8.45
N ALA A 68 -12.74 0.40 9.15
CA ALA A 68 -13.28 1.72 9.39
C ALA A 68 -12.50 2.35 10.55
N ILE A 69 -11.77 3.42 10.28
CA ILE A 69 -10.97 4.09 11.31
C ILE A 69 -11.74 5.25 11.94
N SER A 70 -12.85 5.66 11.33
CA SER A 70 -13.76 6.64 11.89
C SER A 70 -15.09 6.50 11.17
N PRO A 71 -16.15 7.19 11.62
CA PRO A 71 -17.43 7.12 10.90
C PRO A 71 -17.37 7.59 9.45
N THR A 72 -16.32 8.36 9.09
CA THR A 72 -16.22 8.92 7.73
C THR A 72 -15.01 8.46 6.97
N GLN A 73 -14.13 7.64 7.58
CA GLN A 73 -12.89 7.23 6.95
C GLN A 73 -12.71 5.73 7.00
N ILE A 74 -12.12 5.21 5.93
CA ILE A 74 -11.88 3.78 5.76
C ILE A 74 -10.41 3.58 5.42
N GLN A 75 -9.80 2.56 5.99
CA GLN A 75 -8.44 2.15 5.67
C GLN A 75 -8.46 0.86 4.88
N TYR A 76 -7.78 0.86 3.75
CA TYR A 76 -7.53 -0.35 2.96
C TYR A 76 -6.10 -0.79 3.19
N PHE A 77 -5.94 -2.05 3.56
CA PHE A 77 -4.63 -2.66 3.76
C PHE A 77 -4.33 -3.53 2.55
N LEU A 78 -3.33 -3.14 1.75
CA LEU A 78 -3.00 -3.82 0.52
C LEU A 78 -1.59 -4.37 0.60
N VAL A 79 -1.39 -5.53 -0.01
CA VAL A 79 -0.08 -6.20 -0.01
C VAL A 79 0.25 -6.63 -1.44
N LEU A 80 1.49 -6.39 -1.82
CA LEU A 80 2.08 -6.90 -3.07
C LEU A 80 3.14 -7.92 -2.70
N GLU A 81 2.95 -9.13 -3.16
CA GLU A 81 3.91 -10.20 -2.88
C GLU A 81 4.86 -10.43 -4.02
#